data_8d4c7cd6aaa0b59d3c16a7a5cd01bd22
#
_entry.id   8d4c7cd6aaa0b59d3c16a7a5cd01bd22
#
_cell.length_a   1.000
_cell.length_b   1.000
_cell.length_c   1.000
_cell.angle_alpha   90.00
_cell.angle_beta   90.00
_cell.angle_gamma   90.00
#
_symmetry.space_group_name_H-M   'P 1'
#
loop_
_entity.id
_entity.type
_entity.pdbx_description
1 polymer ?
#
loop_
_entity_poly.entity_id
_entity_poly.type
_entity_poly.pdbx_seq_one_letter_code
_entity_poly.pdbx_strand_id
1 'polypeptide(L)'
;KPIMDEDKCAEVALEYMKTKYHEDFEVTYSQEKKRIIGRAGYAEVDVRVKGKEKEYRIMMCPDGYDDTDKDGYYDSYIVISDDYMCDIVNNKIKVELDSNVKNVIVNKFISDIYITERNISKIEGFWGFSSDFSFNEKNNTLDGLLKNENVYITYRIEVPENEFSMDYEKNITEILKPKISEDIISISIVSYPEETYLKREKIYKEKGYEEIGGLIGTDEIDFFIEEETNESK
;
A
#
# COMPACT_ATOMS: atom_id res chain seq x y z
N LYS A 1 -5.67 16.33 -29.77
CA LYS A 1 -4.72 15.81 -28.78
C LYS A 1 -5.03 14.36 -28.55
N PRO A 2 -4.05 13.43 -28.67
CA PRO A 2 -4.31 12.01 -28.55
C PRO A 2 -4.87 11.65 -27.16
N ILE A 3 -5.59 10.54 -27.08
CA ILE A 3 -6.16 9.95 -25.87
C ILE A 3 -5.51 8.60 -25.61
N MET A 4 -5.76 8.03 -24.42
CA MET A 4 -5.28 6.68 -24.09
C MET A 4 -6.16 5.65 -24.80
N ASP A 5 -5.53 4.66 -25.42
CA ASP A 5 -6.22 3.47 -25.95
C ASP A 5 -6.36 2.45 -24.80
N GLU A 6 -7.58 2.22 -24.35
CA GLU A 6 -7.86 1.35 -23.20
C GLU A 6 -7.51 -0.11 -23.47
N ASP A 7 -7.69 -0.60 -24.70
CA ASP A 7 -7.34 -1.98 -25.08
C ASP A 7 -5.82 -2.18 -25.09
N LYS A 8 -5.10 -1.22 -25.67
CA LYS A 8 -3.62 -1.26 -25.70
C LYS A 8 -3.03 -1.10 -24.30
N CYS A 9 -3.62 -0.26 -23.43
CA CYS A 9 -3.25 -0.18 -22.03
C CYS A 9 -3.44 -1.52 -21.33
N ALA A 10 -4.56 -2.19 -21.56
CA ALA A 10 -4.83 -3.51 -20.99
C ALA A 10 -3.78 -4.56 -21.43
N GLU A 11 -3.40 -4.57 -22.72
CA GLU A 11 -2.35 -5.47 -23.23
C GLU A 11 -0.98 -5.20 -22.58
N VAL A 12 -0.56 -3.94 -22.51
CA VAL A 12 0.74 -3.54 -21.91
C VAL A 12 0.77 -3.85 -20.43
N ALA A 13 -0.31 -3.57 -19.68
CA ALA A 13 -0.42 -3.89 -18.26
C ALA A 13 -0.31 -5.40 -18.02
N LEU A 14 -1.00 -6.20 -18.84
CA LEU A 14 -0.98 -7.65 -18.71
C LEU A 14 0.42 -8.24 -18.99
N GLU A 15 1.10 -7.75 -20.01
CA GLU A 15 2.47 -8.17 -20.33
C GLU A 15 3.44 -7.79 -19.19
N TYR A 16 3.34 -6.58 -18.66
CA TYR A 16 4.11 -6.13 -17.52
C TYR A 16 3.92 -7.06 -16.32
N MET A 17 2.69 -7.34 -15.92
CA MET A 17 2.38 -8.18 -14.76
C MET A 17 2.92 -9.61 -14.92
N LYS A 18 2.70 -10.21 -16.09
CA LYS A 18 3.21 -11.55 -16.40
C LYS A 18 4.74 -11.61 -16.37
N THR A 19 5.38 -10.59 -16.94
CA THR A 19 6.85 -10.53 -17.01
C THR A 19 7.47 -10.32 -15.64
N LYS A 20 6.90 -9.41 -14.82
CA LYS A 20 7.44 -9.04 -13.52
C LYS A 20 7.21 -10.12 -12.47
N TYR A 21 6.02 -10.72 -12.45
CA TYR A 21 5.59 -11.60 -11.35
C TYR A 21 5.54 -13.09 -11.72
N HIS A 22 5.68 -13.43 -13.01
CA HIS A 22 5.64 -14.81 -13.50
C HIS A 22 4.38 -15.58 -13.12
N GLU A 23 3.25 -14.87 -13.00
CA GLU A 23 1.92 -15.43 -12.72
C GLU A 23 0.98 -15.19 -13.90
N ASP A 24 -0.12 -15.95 -13.95
CA ASP A 24 -1.11 -15.82 -15.02
C ASP A 24 -2.22 -14.85 -14.59
N PHE A 25 -2.17 -13.64 -15.13
CA PHE A 25 -3.14 -12.58 -14.88
C PHE A 25 -4.18 -12.48 -15.98
N GLU A 26 -5.34 -11.93 -15.63
CA GLU A 26 -6.37 -11.48 -16.56
C GLU A 26 -6.77 -10.04 -16.23
N VAL A 27 -7.11 -9.26 -17.25
CA VAL A 27 -7.62 -7.89 -17.07
C VAL A 27 -9.11 -7.96 -16.74
N THR A 28 -9.52 -7.21 -15.73
CA THR A 28 -10.93 -7.09 -15.32
C THR A 28 -11.53 -5.75 -15.69
N TYR A 29 -10.69 -4.71 -15.79
CA TYR A 29 -11.12 -3.36 -16.11
C TYR A 29 -9.97 -2.55 -16.72
N SER A 30 -10.29 -1.63 -17.63
CA SER A 30 -9.35 -0.65 -18.17
C SER A 30 -10.08 0.66 -18.45
N GLN A 31 -9.55 1.78 -18.00
CA GLN A 31 -10.14 3.09 -18.22
C GLN A 31 -9.11 4.22 -18.26
N GLU A 32 -9.26 5.10 -19.26
CA GLU A 32 -8.60 6.40 -19.23
C GLU A 32 -9.24 7.28 -18.14
N LYS A 33 -8.40 7.90 -17.31
CA LYS A 33 -8.84 8.93 -16.38
C LYS A 33 -8.67 10.32 -17.00
N LYS A 34 -9.74 11.10 -16.95
CA LYS A 34 -9.76 12.45 -17.52
C LYS A 34 -8.72 13.33 -16.85
N ARG A 35 -8.02 14.09 -17.70
CA ARG A 35 -6.99 15.05 -17.31
C ARG A 35 -7.54 16.15 -16.41
N ILE A 36 -6.79 16.47 -15.40
CA ILE A 36 -6.85 17.79 -14.75
C ILE A 36 -5.99 18.74 -15.58
N ILE A 37 -6.45 19.98 -15.74
CA ILE A 37 -5.74 21.01 -16.54
C ILE A 37 -4.28 21.09 -16.13
N GLY A 38 -3.37 20.85 -17.09
CA GLY A 38 -1.93 20.95 -16.88
C GLY A 38 -1.18 19.63 -16.61
N ARG A 39 -1.89 18.48 -16.49
CA ARG A 39 -1.25 17.16 -16.33
C ARG A 39 -1.50 16.24 -17.53
N ALA A 40 -0.59 15.31 -17.77
CA ALA A 40 -0.80 14.23 -18.74
C ALA A 40 -1.96 13.34 -18.27
N GLY A 41 -2.72 12.77 -19.20
CA GLY A 41 -3.71 11.73 -18.89
C GLY A 41 -3.00 10.49 -18.34
N TYR A 42 -3.72 9.69 -17.58
CA TYR A 42 -3.27 8.36 -17.15
C TYR A 42 -4.42 7.36 -17.34
N ALA A 43 -4.09 6.09 -17.40
CA ALA A 43 -5.07 5.01 -17.38
C ALA A 43 -4.90 4.18 -16.12
N GLU A 44 -6.01 3.67 -15.62
CA GLU A 44 -6.06 2.63 -14.59
C GLU A 44 -6.47 1.33 -15.25
N VAL A 45 -5.70 0.29 -15.01
CA VAL A 45 -6.00 -1.07 -15.45
C VAL A 45 -6.07 -1.96 -14.23
N ASP A 46 -7.22 -2.57 -14.00
CA ASP A 46 -7.39 -3.54 -12.92
C ASP A 46 -7.17 -4.96 -13.48
N VAL A 47 -6.37 -5.72 -12.76
CA VAL A 47 -6.03 -7.11 -13.10
C VAL A 47 -6.24 -8.00 -11.89
N ARG A 48 -6.44 -9.30 -12.14
CA ARG A 48 -6.41 -10.31 -11.07
C ARG A 48 -5.61 -11.53 -11.52
N VAL A 49 -5.09 -12.27 -10.56
CA VAL A 49 -4.55 -13.60 -10.83
C VAL A 49 -5.69 -14.52 -11.22
N LYS A 50 -5.57 -15.26 -12.32
CA LYS A 50 -6.60 -16.17 -12.78
C LYS A 50 -7.04 -17.13 -11.68
N GLY A 51 -8.35 -17.22 -11.47
CA GLY A 51 -8.96 -18.05 -10.44
C GLY A 51 -8.94 -17.48 -9.03
N LYS A 52 -8.49 -16.24 -8.84
CA LYS A 52 -8.61 -15.48 -7.57
C LYS A 52 -9.56 -14.30 -7.75
N GLU A 53 -10.15 -13.84 -6.65
CA GLU A 53 -11.14 -12.75 -6.68
C GLU A 53 -10.49 -11.36 -6.52
N LYS A 54 -9.36 -11.27 -5.80
CA LYS A 54 -8.71 -10.00 -5.51
C LYS A 54 -8.17 -9.34 -6.76
N GLU A 55 -8.52 -8.09 -6.95
CA GLU A 55 -8.06 -7.24 -8.04
C GLU A 55 -6.92 -6.33 -7.59
N TYR A 56 -6.08 -5.98 -8.54
CA TYR A 56 -4.91 -5.13 -8.35
C TYR A 56 -4.89 -4.06 -9.42
N ARG A 57 -4.55 -2.85 -9.01
CA ARG A 57 -4.55 -1.69 -9.90
C ARG A 57 -3.17 -1.37 -10.43
N ILE A 58 -3.11 -1.14 -11.73
CA ILE A 58 -1.92 -0.71 -12.45
C ILE A 58 -2.18 0.69 -12.97
N MET A 59 -1.24 1.60 -12.72
CA MET A 59 -1.27 2.94 -13.29
C MET A 59 -0.34 3.03 -14.48
N MET A 60 -0.84 3.67 -15.53
CA MET A 60 -0.13 3.82 -16.79
C MET A 60 -0.19 5.26 -17.29
N CYS A 61 0.84 5.68 -18.02
CA CYS A 61 0.84 6.94 -18.75
C CYS A 61 1.37 6.74 -20.19
N PRO A 62 1.16 7.71 -21.07
CA PRO A 62 1.79 7.69 -22.37
C PRO A 62 3.32 7.71 -22.25
N ASP A 63 4.01 6.96 -23.08
CA ASP A 63 5.45 7.06 -23.27
C ASP A 63 5.73 8.11 -24.35
N GLY A 64 5.69 9.38 -23.96
CA GLY A 64 5.75 10.53 -24.86
C GLY A 64 4.38 11.10 -25.22
N TYR A 65 4.35 11.99 -26.21
CA TYR A 65 3.15 12.72 -26.63
C TYR A 65 2.83 12.51 -28.12
N ASP A 66 3.40 11.50 -28.71
CA ASP A 66 3.34 11.25 -30.12
C ASP A 66 2.07 10.50 -30.51
N ASP A 67 1.54 10.85 -31.70
CA ASP A 67 0.45 10.24 -32.42
C ASP A 67 0.90 10.27 -33.88
N THR A 68 1.87 9.37 -34.22
CA THR A 68 2.58 9.41 -35.48
C THR A 68 1.73 8.95 -36.66
N ASP A 69 0.80 8.06 -36.44
CA ASP A 69 -0.14 7.55 -37.44
C ASP A 69 -1.43 8.39 -37.53
N LYS A 70 -1.63 9.34 -36.58
CA LYS A 70 -2.76 10.27 -36.51
C LYS A 70 -4.12 9.57 -36.35
N ASP A 71 -4.14 8.47 -35.66
CA ASP A 71 -5.38 7.74 -35.33
C ASP A 71 -6.11 8.33 -34.12
N GLY A 72 -5.50 9.29 -33.42
CA GLY A 72 -6.04 9.98 -32.26
C GLY A 72 -5.66 9.34 -30.92
N TYR A 73 -4.80 8.33 -30.93
CA TYR A 73 -4.28 7.67 -29.74
C TYR A 73 -2.79 7.93 -29.57
N TYR A 74 -2.27 7.76 -28.36
CA TYR A 74 -0.83 7.76 -28.12
C TYR A 74 -0.19 6.49 -28.67
N ASP A 75 1.00 6.61 -29.22
CA ASP A 75 1.70 5.51 -29.86
C ASP A 75 2.15 4.41 -28.90
N SER A 76 2.51 4.79 -27.67
CA SER A 76 3.05 3.86 -26.67
C SER A 76 2.70 4.25 -25.24
N TYR A 77 2.75 3.26 -24.34
CA TYR A 77 2.39 3.38 -22.92
C TYR A 77 3.42 2.73 -22.03
N ILE A 78 3.62 3.31 -20.84
CA ILE A 78 4.47 2.74 -19.81
C ILE A 78 3.67 2.55 -18.52
N VAL A 79 4.00 1.49 -17.78
CA VAL A 79 3.51 1.29 -16.42
C VAL A 79 4.30 2.20 -15.48
N ILE A 80 3.58 2.99 -14.69
CA ILE A 80 4.18 3.84 -13.66
C ILE A 80 4.31 3.04 -12.37
N SER A 81 3.24 2.32 -11.99
CA SER A 81 3.17 1.61 -10.71
C SER A 81 2.11 0.53 -10.71
N ASP A 82 2.22 -0.39 -9.74
CA ASP A 82 1.22 -1.40 -9.43
C ASP A 82 1.08 -1.58 -7.91
N ASP A 83 -0.07 -2.02 -7.45
CA ASP A 83 -0.33 -2.32 -6.05
C ASP A 83 -0.19 -3.82 -5.69
N TYR A 84 0.08 -4.69 -6.67
CA TYR A 84 0.34 -6.11 -6.41
C TYR A 84 1.61 -6.32 -5.57
N MET A 85 2.62 -5.47 -5.76
CA MET A 85 3.83 -5.49 -4.94
C MET A 85 3.53 -5.25 -3.46
N CYS A 86 2.49 -4.45 -3.14
CA CYS A 86 2.06 -4.24 -1.75
C CYS A 86 1.72 -5.57 -1.07
N ASP A 87 1.00 -6.47 -1.75
CA ASP A 87 0.67 -7.78 -1.20
C ASP A 87 1.90 -8.64 -0.97
N ILE A 88 2.85 -8.65 -1.91
CA ILE A 88 4.09 -9.40 -1.77
C ILE A 88 4.88 -8.93 -0.55
N VAL A 89 5.03 -7.62 -0.42
CA VAL A 89 5.76 -6.99 0.69
C VAL A 89 5.01 -7.21 2.00
N ASN A 90 3.71 -6.92 2.04
CA ASN A 90 2.88 -7.07 3.23
C ASN A 90 2.89 -8.49 3.78
N ASN A 91 2.73 -9.50 2.93
CA ASN A 91 2.72 -10.91 3.35
C ASN A 91 4.01 -11.34 4.03
N LYS A 92 5.16 -10.77 3.62
CA LYS A 92 6.45 -11.08 4.23
C LYS A 92 6.72 -10.27 5.51
N ILE A 93 6.40 -8.99 5.51
CA ILE A 93 6.81 -8.06 6.57
C ILE A 93 5.83 -8.02 7.74
N LYS A 94 4.55 -8.33 7.50
CA LYS A 94 3.51 -8.32 8.55
C LYS A 94 3.91 -9.11 9.79
N VAL A 95 4.44 -10.32 9.61
CA VAL A 95 4.82 -11.20 10.72
C VAL A 95 5.95 -10.60 11.55
N GLU A 96 6.94 -9.98 10.88
CA GLU A 96 8.06 -9.33 11.57
C GLU A 96 7.59 -8.10 12.35
N LEU A 97 6.75 -7.25 11.73
CA LEU A 97 6.21 -6.06 12.39
C LEU A 97 5.34 -6.43 13.59
N ASP A 98 4.45 -7.41 13.42
CA ASP A 98 3.60 -7.93 14.50
C ASP A 98 4.43 -8.47 15.66
N SER A 99 5.50 -9.20 15.37
CA SER A 99 6.41 -9.73 16.39
C SER A 99 7.11 -8.63 17.19
N ASN A 100 7.46 -7.50 16.58
CA ASN A 100 8.07 -6.38 17.29
C ASN A 100 7.12 -5.69 18.27
N VAL A 101 5.82 -5.60 17.96
CA VAL A 101 4.81 -4.96 18.83
C VAL A 101 4.12 -5.92 19.79
N LYS A 102 4.31 -7.23 19.63
CA LYS A 102 3.63 -8.26 20.44
C LYS A 102 3.84 -8.11 21.95
N ASN A 103 5.01 -7.69 22.36
CA ASN A 103 5.34 -7.52 23.78
C ASN A 103 4.71 -6.28 24.42
N VAL A 104 4.25 -5.33 23.60
CA VAL A 104 3.59 -4.10 24.06
C VAL A 104 2.08 -4.30 24.16
N ILE A 105 1.51 -4.93 23.15
CA ILE A 105 0.07 -5.16 23.05
C ILE A 105 -0.15 -6.66 22.88
N VAL A 106 -0.67 -7.32 23.91
CA VAL A 106 -0.83 -8.78 23.95
C VAL A 106 -2.07 -9.21 23.17
N ASN A 107 -3.23 -8.62 23.50
CA ASN A 107 -4.50 -8.91 22.82
C ASN A 107 -4.75 -7.85 21.76
N LYS A 108 -4.41 -8.17 20.54
CA LYS A 108 -4.61 -7.32 19.39
C LYS A 108 -4.80 -8.11 18.12
N PHE A 109 -5.37 -7.49 17.13
CA PHE A 109 -5.14 -7.92 15.76
C PHE A 109 -4.78 -6.72 14.88
N ILE A 110 -3.99 -7.00 13.86
CA ILE A 110 -3.62 -6.03 12.87
C ILE A 110 -4.72 -6.04 11.81
N SER A 111 -5.52 -4.99 11.80
CA SER A 111 -6.62 -4.89 10.83
C SER A 111 -6.15 -4.41 9.47
N ASP A 112 -5.06 -3.61 9.44
CA ASP A 112 -4.52 -3.11 8.19
C ASP A 112 -3.00 -2.93 8.28
N ILE A 113 -2.28 -3.39 7.27
CA ILE A 113 -0.91 -3.01 6.98
C ILE A 113 -0.88 -2.62 5.52
N TYR A 114 -0.39 -1.43 5.26
CA TYR A 114 -0.20 -0.93 3.92
C TYR A 114 1.20 -0.35 3.77
N ILE A 115 1.97 -0.94 2.86
CA ILE A 115 3.35 -0.52 2.56
C ILE A 115 3.37 -0.06 1.11
N THR A 116 3.87 1.14 0.87
CA THR A 116 3.91 1.77 -0.44
C THR A 116 5.17 2.61 -0.63
N GLU A 117 5.51 2.96 -1.87
CA GLU A 117 6.53 3.96 -2.14
C GLU A 117 6.01 5.38 -1.91
N ARG A 118 6.77 6.16 -1.16
CA ARG A 118 6.44 7.54 -0.75
C ARG A 118 6.20 8.48 -1.95
N ASN A 119 6.95 8.33 -3.01
CA ASN A 119 6.87 9.20 -4.18
C ASN A 119 5.64 8.94 -5.06
N ILE A 120 5.08 7.74 -5.00
CA ILE A 120 3.88 7.35 -5.76
C ILE A 120 2.61 7.89 -5.12
N SER A 121 2.53 7.97 -3.79
CA SER A 121 1.39 8.54 -3.08
C SER A 121 1.12 10.02 -3.44
N LYS A 122 2.07 10.71 -4.05
CA LYS A 122 1.90 12.07 -4.58
C LYS A 122 1.12 12.13 -5.91
N ILE A 123 0.89 10.99 -6.55
CA ILE A 123 0.09 10.88 -7.77
C ILE A 123 -1.36 10.60 -7.37
N GLU A 124 -2.09 11.64 -6.97
CA GLU A 124 -3.56 11.65 -6.80
C GLU A 124 -4.16 10.52 -5.94
N GLY A 125 -3.49 10.18 -4.82
CA GLY A 125 -4.02 9.18 -3.87
C GLY A 125 -3.86 7.74 -4.33
N PHE A 126 -3.04 7.49 -5.35
CA PHE A 126 -2.67 6.13 -5.73
C PHE A 126 -1.64 5.57 -4.74
N TRP A 127 -1.83 4.33 -4.36
CA TRP A 127 -1.02 3.61 -3.39
C TRP A 127 -0.44 2.36 -4.06
N GLY A 128 0.88 2.26 -4.13
CA GLY A 128 1.55 1.13 -4.78
C GLY A 128 3.06 1.29 -4.78
N PHE A 129 3.70 0.52 -5.61
CA PHE A 129 5.13 0.59 -5.86
C PHE A 129 5.40 0.95 -7.31
N SER A 130 6.50 1.66 -7.57
CA SER A 130 6.93 1.96 -8.93
C SER A 130 7.20 0.68 -9.73
N SER A 131 7.11 0.79 -11.05
CA SER A 131 7.42 -0.33 -11.94
C SER A 131 8.83 -0.86 -11.75
N ASP A 132 9.77 0.00 -11.33
CA ASP A 132 11.18 -0.33 -11.10
C ASP A 132 11.45 -0.91 -9.71
N PHE A 133 10.49 -0.82 -8.78
CA PHE A 133 10.68 -1.37 -7.44
C PHE A 133 10.78 -2.89 -7.50
N SER A 134 11.86 -3.40 -6.90
CA SER A 134 12.06 -4.84 -6.75
C SER A 134 12.24 -5.22 -5.28
N PHE A 135 11.56 -6.29 -4.85
CA PHE A 135 11.73 -6.85 -3.52
C PHE A 135 12.94 -7.78 -3.54
N ASN A 136 14.06 -7.33 -3.00
CA ASN A 136 15.38 -7.96 -3.08
C ASN A 136 16.00 -8.19 -1.70
N GLU A 137 17.19 -8.77 -1.63
CA GLU A 137 17.87 -9.10 -0.37
C GLU A 137 18.08 -7.93 0.59
N LYS A 138 18.11 -6.67 0.08
CA LYS A 138 18.33 -5.48 0.91
C LYS A 138 17.06 -4.98 1.57
N ASN A 139 15.90 -5.20 0.96
CA ASN A 139 14.61 -4.70 1.42
C ASN A 139 13.57 -5.79 1.71
N ASN A 140 13.98 -7.06 1.76
CA ASN A 140 13.08 -8.18 2.04
C ASN A 140 12.91 -8.50 3.54
N THR A 141 13.34 -7.60 4.41
CA THR A 141 13.18 -7.65 5.87
C THR A 141 12.56 -6.34 6.36
N LEU A 142 11.96 -6.37 7.55
CA LEU A 142 11.45 -5.17 8.18
C LEU A 142 12.55 -4.09 8.33
N ASP A 143 13.70 -4.48 8.86
CA ASP A 143 14.84 -3.55 9.04
C ASP A 143 15.34 -2.95 7.72
N GLY A 144 15.31 -3.72 6.63
CA GLY A 144 15.67 -3.24 5.30
C GLY A 144 14.66 -2.23 4.74
N LEU A 145 13.36 -2.48 4.94
CA LEU A 145 12.31 -1.55 4.53
C LEU A 145 12.32 -0.28 5.38
N LEU A 146 12.49 -0.40 6.70
CA LEU A 146 12.54 0.74 7.61
C LEU A 146 13.71 1.70 7.37
N LYS A 147 14.74 1.24 6.69
CA LYS A 147 15.89 2.06 6.26
C LYS A 147 15.73 2.63 4.85
N ASN A 148 14.66 2.30 4.16
CA ASN A 148 14.42 2.79 2.82
C ASN A 148 13.56 4.06 2.86
N GLU A 149 14.20 5.22 2.67
CA GLU A 149 13.59 6.55 2.67
C GLU A 149 12.40 6.71 1.69
N ASN A 150 12.31 5.84 0.68
CA ASN A 150 11.25 5.86 -0.31
C ASN A 150 10.04 5.00 0.08
N VAL A 151 10.10 4.27 1.20
CA VAL A 151 8.99 3.41 1.65
C VAL A 151 8.19 4.11 2.75
N TYR A 152 6.87 3.96 2.70
CA TYR A 152 5.93 4.44 3.70
C TYR A 152 5.07 3.28 4.19
N ILE A 153 4.91 3.17 5.51
CA ILE A 153 4.16 2.09 6.16
C ILE A 153 3.00 2.69 6.94
N THR A 154 1.78 2.26 6.63
CA THR A 154 0.60 2.48 7.47
C THR A 154 0.29 1.18 8.21
N TYR A 155 0.12 1.26 9.53
CA TYR A 155 -0.09 0.11 10.38
C TYR A 155 -1.24 0.38 11.35
N ARG A 156 -2.35 -0.35 11.18
CA ARG A 156 -3.53 -0.24 12.04
C ARG A 156 -3.65 -1.44 12.96
N ILE A 157 -3.76 -1.16 14.25
CA ILE A 157 -3.88 -2.15 15.31
C ILE A 157 -5.25 -1.98 15.97
N GLU A 158 -5.98 -3.06 16.14
CA GLU A 158 -7.24 -3.07 16.89
C GLU A 158 -7.04 -3.80 18.23
N VAL A 159 -7.58 -3.20 19.30
CA VAL A 159 -7.47 -3.69 20.67
C VAL A 159 -8.83 -3.67 21.37
N PRO A 160 -9.07 -4.53 22.37
CA PRO A 160 -10.25 -4.39 23.21
C PRO A 160 -10.12 -3.14 24.13
N GLU A 161 -11.24 -2.47 24.38
CA GLU A 161 -11.31 -1.19 25.10
C GLU A 161 -10.67 -1.27 26.51
N ASN A 162 -10.86 -2.39 27.22
CA ASN A 162 -10.29 -2.61 28.54
C ASN A 162 -8.76 -2.79 28.56
N GLU A 163 -8.14 -2.94 27.41
CA GLU A 163 -6.68 -3.04 27.24
C GLU A 163 -6.08 -1.81 26.56
N PHE A 164 -6.90 -0.82 26.22
CA PHE A 164 -6.41 0.40 25.58
C PHE A 164 -5.55 1.23 26.55
N SER A 165 -4.42 1.73 26.07
CA SER A 165 -3.50 2.55 26.85
C SER A 165 -2.86 3.65 26.00
N MET A 166 -2.84 4.87 26.53
CA MET A 166 -2.12 5.99 25.93
C MET A 166 -0.60 5.79 25.90
N ASP A 167 -0.07 4.87 26.70
CA ASP A 167 1.36 4.53 26.72
C ASP A 167 1.80 3.71 25.49
N TYR A 168 0.86 3.23 24.67
CA TYR A 168 1.21 2.45 23.47
C TYR A 168 2.04 3.24 22.46
N GLU A 169 1.72 4.52 22.25
CA GLU A 169 2.51 5.39 21.39
C GLU A 169 3.99 5.41 21.82
N LYS A 170 4.25 5.71 23.08
CA LYS A 170 5.60 5.75 23.65
C LYS A 170 6.30 4.40 23.49
N ASN A 171 5.66 3.33 23.92
CA ASN A 171 6.27 1.99 23.97
C ASN A 171 6.57 1.44 22.57
N ILE A 172 5.70 1.66 21.59
CA ILE A 172 5.92 1.24 20.21
C ILE A 172 7.01 2.11 19.56
N THR A 173 6.99 3.42 19.82
CA THR A 173 8.02 4.34 19.34
C THR A 173 9.40 3.93 19.82
N GLU A 174 9.56 3.60 21.11
CA GLU A 174 10.83 3.13 21.68
C GLU A 174 11.38 1.86 20.98
N ILE A 175 10.49 0.98 20.50
CA ILE A 175 10.89 -0.26 19.81
C ILE A 175 11.27 0.00 18.34
N LEU A 176 10.49 0.83 17.64
CA LEU A 176 10.63 0.98 16.19
C LEU A 176 11.56 2.13 15.80
N LYS A 177 11.60 3.22 16.57
CA LYS A 177 12.43 4.40 16.26
C LYS A 177 13.91 4.10 16.00
N PRO A 178 14.59 3.21 16.75
CA PRO A 178 15.99 2.88 16.48
C PRO A 178 16.23 2.18 15.13
N LYS A 179 15.17 1.75 14.46
CA LYS A 179 15.23 0.96 13.22
C LYS A 179 14.93 1.80 11.99
N ILE A 180 14.32 2.96 12.15
CA ILE A 180 13.89 3.82 11.04
C ILE A 180 14.95 4.87 10.70
N SER A 181 15.00 5.31 9.43
CA SER A 181 15.88 6.37 8.96
C SER A 181 15.17 7.70 8.76
N GLU A 182 13.86 7.72 8.64
CA GLU A 182 13.00 8.92 8.46
C GLU A 182 11.55 8.62 8.89
N ASP A 183 10.65 9.62 8.75
CA ASP A 183 9.20 9.53 9.05
C ASP A 183 8.48 8.58 8.10
N ILE A 184 8.67 7.29 8.27
CA ILE A 184 8.16 6.30 7.32
C ILE A 184 7.02 5.44 7.87
N ILE A 185 6.67 5.57 9.15
CA ILE A 185 5.61 4.77 9.78
C ILE A 185 4.52 5.67 10.34
N SER A 186 3.29 5.43 9.88
CA SER A 186 2.06 5.91 10.50
C SER A 186 1.37 4.75 11.22
N ILE A 187 1.09 4.91 12.50
CA ILE A 187 0.44 3.90 13.32
C ILE A 187 -0.87 4.44 13.86
N SER A 188 -1.94 3.67 13.67
CA SER A 188 -3.25 3.90 14.27
C SER A 188 -3.58 2.75 15.22
N ILE A 189 -3.94 3.06 16.45
CA ILE A 189 -4.40 2.09 17.44
C ILE A 189 -5.82 2.45 17.81
N VAL A 190 -6.75 1.53 17.56
CA VAL A 190 -8.18 1.75 17.74
C VAL A 190 -8.74 0.73 18.73
N SER A 191 -9.46 1.21 19.74
CA SER A 191 -10.15 0.33 20.69
C SER A 191 -11.61 0.11 20.33
N TYR A 192 -12.11 -1.05 20.71
CA TYR A 192 -13.52 -1.40 20.59
C TYR A 192 -14.02 -2.08 21.86
N PRO A 193 -15.33 -1.94 22.20
CA PRO A 193 -15.94 -2.79 23.21
C PRO A 193 -15.66 -4.25 22.93
N GLU A 194 -15.43 -5.05 23.98
CA GLU A 194 -14.93 -6.42 23.85
C GLU A 194 -15.74 -7.29 22.88
N GLU A 195 -17.08 -7.20 22.92
CA GLU A 195 -17.95 -7.95 22.00
C GLU A 195 -17.70 -7.54 20.53
N THR A 196 -17.57 -6.24 20.28
CA THR A 196 -17.27 -5.70 18.94
C THR A 196 -15.89 -6.12 18.47
N TYR A 197 -14.88 -6.02 19.34
CA TYR A 197 -13.53 -6.46 19.08
C TYR A 197 -13.47 -7.93 18.65
N LEU A 198 -14.05 -8.83 19.44
CA LEU A 198 -14.07 -10.27 19.15
C LEU A 198 -14.77 -10.60 17.83
N LYS A 199 -15.88 -9.89 17.53
CA LYS A 199 -16.58 -10.05 16.25
C LYS A 199 -15.72 -9.61 15.08
N ARG A 200 -15.04 -8.47 15.19
CA ARG A 200 -14.15 -7.93 14.15
C ARG A 200 -12.95 -8.85 13.96
N GLU A 201 -12.32 -9.29 15.03
CA GLU A 201 -11.19 -10.23 14.97
C GLU A 201 -11.57 -11.53 14.26
N LYS A 202 -12.75 -12.06 14.53
CA LYS A 202 -13.27 -13.27 13.86
C LYS A 202 -13.46 -13.03 12.35
N ILE A 203 -14.13 -11.93 11.97
CA ILE A 203 -14.35 -11.59 10.56
C ILE A 203 -13.00 -11.42 9.84
N TYR A 204 -12.06 -10.71 10.48
CA TYR A 204 -10.73 -10.52 9.93
C TYR A 204 -9.99 -11.85 9.69
N LYS A 205 -10.03 -12.77 10.64
CA LYS A 205 -9.41 -14.10 10.50
C LYS A 205 -10.04 -14.95 9.40
N GLU A 206 -11.35 -14.80 9.19
CA GLU A 206 -12.11 -15.57 8.19
C GLU A 206 -12.06 -14.96 6.79
N LYS A 207 -12.09 -13.64 6.66
CA LYS A 207 -12.36 -12.93 5.41
C LYS A 207 -11.39 -11.79 5.07
N GLY A 208 -10.53 -11.37 5.99
CA GLY A 208 -9.62 -10.25 5.83
C GLY A 208 -10.22 -8.87 6.16
N TYR A 209 -9.42 -7.83 5.96
CA TYR A 209 -9.75 -6.45 6.36
C TYR A 209 -10.96 -5.86 5.62
N GLU A 210 -11.09 -6.10 4.35
CA GLU A 210 -12.12 -5.49 3.50
C GLU A 210 -13.55 -5.80 3.98
N GLU A 211 -13.75 -6.93 4.64
CA GLU A 211 -15.04 -7.36 5.16
C GLU A 211 -15.35 -6.79 6.56
N ILE A 212 -14.37 -6.24 7.28
CA ILE A 212 -14.59 -5.69 8.62
C ILE A 212 -15.31 -4.33 8.54
N GLY A 213 -15.09 -3.57 7.46
CA GLY A 213 -15.61 -2.22 7.30
C GLY A 213 -15.02 -1.21 8.28
N GLY A 214 -15.17 0.07 7.98
CA GLY A 214 -14.73 1.18 8.82
C GLY A 214 -15.76 1.49 9.91
N LEU A 215 -15.66 0.86 11.08
CA LEU A 215 -16.38 1.29 12.28
C LEU A 215 -15.51 2.30 13.04
N ILE A 216 -16.18 3.30 13.66
CA ILE A 216 -15.54 4.22 14.58
C ILE A 216 -15.30 3.46 15.89
N GLY A 217 -14.05 3.48 16.38
CA GLY A 217 -13.69 2.91 17.68
C GLY A 217 -14.16 3.77 18.84
N THR A 218 -14.00 3.27 20.05
CA THR A 218 -14.27 4.02 21.28
C THR A 218 -13.16 5.04 21.54
N ASP A 219 -11.91 4.61 21.44
CA ASP A 219 -10.72 5.44 21.55
C ASP A 219 -9.77 5.17 20.41
N GLU A 220 -9.02 6.19 20.00
CA GLU A 220 -8.06 6.10 18.90
C GLU A 220 -6.81 6.93 19.21
N ILE A 221 -5.64 6.38 18.90
CA ILE A 221 -4.37 7.09 18.91
C ILE A 221 -3.76 6.97 17.54
N ASP A 222 -3.50 8.11 16.90
CA ASP A 222 -2.75 8.19 15.65
C ASP A 222 -1.43 8.89 15.90
N PHE A 223 -0.34 8.27 15.48
CA PHE A 223 1.00 8.85 15.62
C PHE A 223 1.93 8.44 14.49
N PHE A 224 2.93 9.30 14.29
CA PHE A 224 4.02 9.04 13.37
C PHE A 224 5.29 8.79 14.17
N ILE A 225 6.12 7.86 13.70
CA ILE A 225 7.45 7.69 14.25
C ILE A 225 8.39 8.52 13.41
N GLU A 226 8.90 9.59 14.01
CA GLU A 226 9.78 10.58 13.39
C GLU A 226 11.22 10.40 13.86
N GLU A 227 12.18 10.70 12.98
CA GLU A 227 13.57 10.86 13.36
C GLU A 227 13.71 12.13 14.22
N GLU A 228 14.51 12.08 15.28
CA GLU A 228 14.88 13.31 15.98
C GLU A 228 15.73 14.16 15.04
N THR A 229 15.16 15.23 14.50
CA THR A 229 15.97 16.30 13.94
C THR A 229 16.87 16.82 15.05
N ASN A 230 18.14 16.45 15.01
CA ASN A 230 19.17 17.09 15.80
C ASN A 230 19.25 18.56 15.30
N GLU A 231 18.36 19.42 15.80
CA GLU A 231 18.61 20.85 15.77
C GLU A 231 19.85 21.08 16.62
N SER A 232 20.99 21.03 15.94
CA SER A 232 22.27 21.44 16.50
C SER A 232 22.18 22.89 16.94
N LYS A 233 22.25 23.09 18.24
CA LYS A 233 22.46 24.37 18.91
C LYS A 233 23.72 25.05 18.42
#